data_93c2200671113cd34752863344e68fa3
#
_entry.id   93c2200671113cd34752863344e68fa3
#
_cell.length_a   1.000
_cell.length_b   1.000
_cell.length_c   1.000
_cell.angle_alpha   90.00
_cell.angle_beta   90.00
_cell.angle_gamma   90.00
#
_symmetry.space_group_name_H-M   'P 1'
#
loop_
_entity.id
_entity.type
_entity.pdbx_description
1 polymer ?
#
loop_
_entity_poly.entity_id
_entity_poly.type
_entity_poly.pdbx_seq_one_letter_code
_entity_poly.pdbx_strand_id
1 'polypeptide(L)'
;MKKFLLSLCLGLGLTFGGVAAMAQSDAAPAAVTAPAADAAAPVAEAPAAAPAEAVAAEAPAAEAAAPAPTVDKGDVAWMMVSTLLVIMMAVPGLALFYGGLVRSKNMLSVLMQVMVVFSLISVLWAVYGYSLAFGGAGLVIGNLDKVFLSGITMDSLAATFTDGVMIPEFIFIAFQATFAGITCALIVGSFAERIKFGAVLLFSVIWFTFSYLPIAHMVWGEGGYLLDKGALDFAGGTVVHINAAMAGLVGAYMVGKRIGYGREAMAPHSLTLTMVGASLLWVGWFGFNAGSNLESNSGAALAFINTLVATAAAVLSWSIGEALHKGKASMLGAASGAVAGLVAITPACGSVGPMGAIVIGLVSGFLCLWGVSGLKKMLGADDSLDVFGVHGVGGIVGALLTGVFAAPGLGGTGGEDFSIAGQLYIQAEGVVITMVWSAVVAFIAYKIVDMVMGLRVSEEAEREGLDITSHGESAYGR
;
A
#
# COMPACT_ATOMS: atom_id res chain seq x y z
N MET A 1 3.32 -19.05 20.83
CA MET A 1 2.59 -19.78 19.77
C MET A 1 1.08 -19.82 19.98
N LYS A 2 0.53 -20.39 21.06
CA LYS A 2 -0.96 -20.42 21.26
C LYS A 2 -1.61 -19.02 21.22
N LYS A 3 -1.01 -17.99 21.83
CA LYS A 3 -1.52 -16.60 21.79
C LYS A 3 -1.42 -15.97 20.40
N PHE A 4 -0.42 -16.32 19.60
CA PHE A 4 -0.24 -15.83 18.22
C PHE A 4 -1.31 -16.41 17.28
N LEU A 5 -1.56 -17.71 17.35
CA LEU A 5 -2.62 -18.37 16.56
C LEU A 5 -4.01 -17.86 16.95
N LEU A 6 -4.26 -17.66 18.25
CA LEU A 6 -5.52 -17.10 18.73
C LEU A 6 -5.73 -15.66 18.29
N SER A 7 -4.65 -14.85 18.25
CA SER A 7 -4.67 -13.46 17.78
C SER A 7 -4.90 -13.35 16.28
N LEU A 8 -4.34 -14.29 15.50
CA LEU A 8 -4.58 -14.37 14.07
C LEU A 8 -6.05 -14.72 13.76
N CYS A 9 -6.61 -15.66 14.52
CA CYS A 9 -8.03 -16.04 14.41
C CYS A 9 -8.99 -14.92 14.86
N LEU A 10 -8.65 -14.18 15.92
CA LEU A 10 -9.45 -13.03 16.39
C LEU A 10 -9.40 -11.85 15.42
N GLY A 11 -8.24 -11.57 14.83
CA GLY A 11 -8.11 -10.54 13.79
C GLY A 11 -8.97 -10.85 12.55
N LEU A 12 -9.00 -12.11 12.14
CA LEU A 12 -9.83 -12.59 11.04
C LEU A 12 -11.34 -12.58 11.38
N GLY A 13 -11.73 -12.96 12.60
CA GLY A 13 -13.14 -13.02 13.03
C GLY A 13 -13.81 -11.64 13.12
N LEU A 14 -13.07 -10.60 13.49
CA LEU A 14 -13.62 -9.25 13.66
C LEU A 14 -13.81 -8.51 12.31
N THR A 15 -13.06 -8.87 11.27
CA THR A 15 -13.23 -8.28 9.93
C THR A 15 -14.45 -8.83 9.19
N PHE A 16 -14.88 -10.06 9.47
CA PHE A 16 -16.05 -10.67 8.81
C PHE A 16 -17.39 -10.37 9.50
N GLY A 17 -17.39 -10.06 10.80
CA GLY A 17 -18.63 -9.80 11.56
C GLY A 17 -19.30 -8.46 11.25
N GLY A 18 -18.57 -7.48 10.73
CA GLY A 18 -19.08 -6.12 10.47
C GLY A 18 -19.75 -5.93 9.11
N VAL A 19 -19.41 -6.75 8.13
CA VAL A 19 -19.84 -6.56 6.72
C VAL A 19 -21.22 -7.19 6.45
N ALA A 20 -21.62 -8.19 7.24
CA ALA A 20 -22.92 -8.88 7.06
C ALA A 20 -24.14 -8.02 7.45
N ALA A 21 -23.96 -6.92 8.17
CA ALA A 21 -25.08 -6.08 8.66
C ALA A 21 -25.52 -4.98 7.68
N MET A 22 -24.79 -4.73 6.58
CA MET A 22 -25.13 -3.66 5.62
C MET A 22 -25.79 -4.13 4.30
N ALA A 23 -26.00 -5.43 4.12
CA ALA A 23 -26.50 -6.01 2.86
C ALA A 23 -28.02 -6.22 2.78
N GLN A 24 -28.82 -5.70 3.69
CA GLN A 24 -30.28 -5.83 3.63
C GLN A 24 -30.99 -4.47 3.71
N SER A 25 -31.15 -3.81 2.56
CA SER A 25 -32.30 -2.93 2.31
C SER A 25 -32.49 -2.76 0.80
N ASP A 26 -33.12 -3.75 0.17
CA ASP A 26 -33.74 -3.59 -1.15
C ASP A 26 -35.12 -2.93 -0.97
N ALA A 27 -35.24 -1.69 -1.43
CA ALA A 27 -36.53 -1.07 -1.70
C ALA A 27 -36.49 -0.48 -3.12
N ALA A 28 -37.27 -1.06 -4.00
CA ALA A 28 -37.41 -0.65 -5.39
C ALA A 28 -37.98 0.77 -5.53
N PRO A 29 -37.50 1.60 -6.47
CA PRO A 29 -38.13 2.87 -6.78
C PRO A 29 -39.24 2.69 -7.84
N ALA A 30 -40.35 3.38 -7.59
CA ALA A 30 -41.55 3.44 -8.42
C ALA A 30 -41.29 4.13 -9.77
N ALA A 31 -41.96 3.61 -10.80
CA ALA A 31 -41.96 4.14 -12.14
C ALA A 31 -42.61 5.55 -12.22
N VAL A 32 -41.94 6.49 -12.84
CA VAL A 32 -42.51 7.78 -13.24
C VAL A 32 -42.71 7.77 -14.75
N THR A 33 -43.97 7.88 -15.17
CA THR A 33 -44.45 7.98 -16.54
C THR A 33 -44.13 9.34 -17.15
N ALA A 34 -43.64 9.36 -18.39
CA ALA A 34 -43.50 10.55 -19.22
C ALA A 34 -44.74 10.75 -20.08
N PRO A 35 -45.16 12.02 -20.38
CA PRO A 35 -46.28 12.27 -21.29
C PRO A 35 -45.84 12.33 -22.76
N ALA A 36 -46.72 11.84 -23.61
CA ALA A 36 -46.63 11.88 -25.05
C ALA A 36 -46.93 13.29 -25.64
N ALA A 37 -46.27 13.63 -26.72
CA ALA A 37 -46.74 14.67 -27.64
C ALA A 37 -46.48 14.29 -29.10
N ASP A 38 -47.56 14.34 -29.78
CA ASP A 38 -47.93 14.11 -31.16
C ASP A 38 -47.20 14.99 -32.18
N ALA A 39 -46.96 14.44 -33.39
CA ALA A 39 -47.34 15.13 -34.65
C ALA A 39 -46.84 14.35 -35.90
N ALA A 40 -47.73 14.30 -36.86
CA ALA A 40 -47.82 13.48 -38.03
C ALA A 40 -46.88 13.82 -39.21
N ALA A 41 -46.84 12.85 -40.09
CA ALA A 41 -46.17 12.61 -41.37
C ALA A 41 -46.32 13.75 -42.43
N PRO A 42 -45.64 13.63 -43.61
CA PRO A 42 -46.18 12.77 -44.65
C PRO A 42 -45.18 11.93 -45.50
N VAL A 43 -45.78 10.99 -46.15
CA VAL A 43 -45.27 9.98 -47.10
C VAL A 43 -44.82 10.62 -48.40
N ALA A 44 -43.72 10.11 -49.00
CA ALA A 44 -43.43 10.21 -50.43
C ALA A 44 -42.69 8.96 -50.91
N GLU A 45 -43.38 8.23 -51.72
CA GLU A 45 -43.13 7.48 -52.97
C GLU A 45 -41.72 6.94 -53.26
N ALA A 46 -41.67 5.64 -53.49
CA ALA A 46 -40.55 4.90 -54.08
C ALA A 46 -40.50 5.01 -55.61
N PRO A 47 -39.33 4.92 -56.23
CA PRO A 47 -39.24 4.32 -57.56
C PRO A 47 -38.23 3.15 -57.66
N ALA A 48 -38.74 2.13 -58.32
CA ALA A 48 -38.15 1.19 -59.27
C ALA A 48 -36.75 0.60 -59.04
N ALA A 49 -36.77 -0.73 -59.14
CA ALA A 49 -35.62 -1.65 -59.15
C ALA A 49 -34.71 -1.43 -60.36
N ALA A 50 -33.41 -1.55 -60.19
CA ALA A 50 -32.39 -1.78 -61.19
C ALA A 50 -31.44 -2.92 -60.73
N PRO A 51 -30.72 -3.60 -61.66
CA PRO A 51 -30.40 -5.03 -61.59
C PRO A 51 -29.21 -5.37 -60.65
N ALA A 52 -29.23 -6.63 -60.21
CA ALA A 52 -28.22 -7.25 -59.35
C ALA A 52 -26.83 -7.21 -60.02
N GLU A 53 -25.90 -6.49 -59.37
CA GLU A 53 -24.47 -6.66 -59.59
C GLU A 53 -23.92 -7.71 -58.59
N ALA A 54 -23.02 -8.53 -59.14
CA ALA A 54 -22.39 -9.62 -58.37
C ALA A 54 -21.67 -9.14 -57.15
N VAL A 55 -22.02 -9.68 -55.98
CA VAL A 55 -21.30 -9.49 -54.75
C VAL A 55 -19.94 -10.18 -54.88
N ALA A 56 -18.89 -9.38 -55.08
CA ALA A 56 -17.52 -9.82 -54.85
C ALA A 56 -17.35 -10.09 -53.34
N ALA A 57 -16.92 -11.30 -52.98
CA ALA A 57 -16.61 -11.66 -51.61
C ALA A 57 -15.53 -10.69 -51.08
N GLU A 58 -15.89 -9.85 -50.11
CA GLU A 58 -14.98 -9.02 -49.39
C GLU A 58 -13.99 -9.95 -48.65
N ALA A 59 -12.71 -9.79 -48.96
CA ALA A 59 -11.65 -10.44 -48.18
C ALA A 59 -11.75 -10.00 -46.70
N PRO A 60 -11.45 -10.88 -45.72
CA PRO A 60 -11.52 -10.50 -44.33
C PRO A 60 -10.64 -9.26 -44.11
N ALA A 61 -11.23 -8.23 -43.48
CA ALA A 61 -10.53 -7.02 -43.14
C ALA A 61 -9.26 -7.40 -42.36
N ALA A 62 -8.11 -6.96 -42.85
CA ALA A 62 -6.85 -7.13 -42.14
C ALA A 62 -7.02 -6.54 -40.76
N GLU A 63 -6.76 -7.33 -39.72
CA GLU A 63 -6.72 -6.94 -38.36
C GLU A 63 -5.84 -5.68 -38.26
N ALA A 64 -6.40 -4.58 -37.80
CA ALA A 64 -5.67 -3.30 -37.71
C ALA A 64 -4.42 -3.53 -36.86
N ALA A 65 -3.25 -3.29 -37.44
CA ALA A 65 -1.98 -3.41 -36.73
C ALA A 65 -2.06 -2.59 -35.46
N ALA A 66 -1.67 -3.19 -34.33
CA ALA A 66 -1.60 -2.50 -33.06
C ALA A 66 -0.82 -1.17 -33.21
N PRO A 67 -1.28 -0.06 -32.61
CA PRO A 67 -0.60 1.22 -32.71
C PRO A 67 0.85 1.10 -32.28
N ALA A 68 1.76 1.76 -33.00
CA ALA A 68 3.16 1.77 -32.61
C ALA A 68 3.32 2.35 -31.20
N PRO A 69 4.18 1.77 -30.33
CA PRO A 69 4.35 2.22 -28.96
C PRO A 69 4.78 3.69 -28.91
N THR A 70 4.13 4.48 -28.07
CA THR A 70 4.39 5.90 -27.90
C THR A 70 4.92 6.19 -26.49
N VAL A 71 5.92 7.07 -26.40
CA VAL A 71 6.47 7.56 -25.13
C VAL A 71 6.15 9.05 -25.01
N ASP A 72 5.32 9.40 -24.04
CA ASP A 72 4.99 10.80 -23.73
C ASP A 72 6.00 11.40 -22.74
N LYS A 73 6.52 12.60 -23.05
CA LYS A 73 7.50 13.28 -22.19
C LYS A 73 6.88 13.75 -20.87
N GLY A 74 5.58 14.04 -20.85
CA GLY A 74 4.85 14.37 -19.62
C GLY A 74 4.78 13.19 -18.66
N ASP A 75 4.53 11.99 -19.16
CA ASP A 75 4.51 10.76 -18.37
C ASP A 75 5.90 10.45 -17.80
N VAL A 76 6.94 10.58 -18.62
CA VAL A 76 8.33 10.40 -18.17
C VAL A 76 8.69 11.40 -17.07
N ALA A 77 8.36 12.68 -17.26
CA ALA A 77 8.59 13.72 -16.27
C ALA A 77 7.80 13.46 -14.98
N TRP A 78 6.53 13.07 -15.12
CA TRP A 78 5.68 12.70 -13.98
C TRP A 78 6.26 11.53 -13.18
N MET A 79 6.72 10.48 -13.85
CA MET A 79 7.31 9.32 -13.19
C MET A 79 8.63 9.64 -12.49
N MET A 80 9.47 10.51 -13.08
CA MET A 80 10.69 11.01 -12.40
C MET A 80 10.34 11.79 -11.12
N VAL A 81 9.36 12.71 -11.20
CA VAL A 81 8.90 13.47 -10.03
C VAL A 81 8.26 12.56 -8.99
N SER A 82 7.41 11.61 -9.42
CA SER A 82 6.79 10.63 -8.51
C SER A 82 7.81 9.77 -7.79
N THR A 83 8.85 9.31 -8.48
CA THR A 83 9.97 8.56 -7.88
C THR A 83 10.69 9.39 -6.81
N LEU A 84 11.00 10.67 -7.10
CA LEU A 84 11.62 11.58 -6.13
C LEU A 84 10.72 11.82 -4.91
N LEU A 85 9.41 11.98 -5.12
CA LEU A 85 8.43 12.14 -4.04
C LEU A 85 8.38 10.90 -3.13
N VAL A 86 8.46 9.68 -3.69
CA VAL A 86 8.50 8.46 -2.86
C VAL A 86 9.84 8.31 -2.14
N ILE A 87 10.97 8.68 -2.73
CA ILE A 87 12.25 8.74 -2.00
C ILE A 87 12.16 9.74 -0.84
N MET A 88 11.58 10.91 -1.07
CA MET A 88 11.38 11.93 -0.05
C MET A 88 10.47 11.43 1.10
N MET A 89 9.40 10.71 0.80
CA MET A 89 8.57 10.14 1.87
C MET A 89 9.26 9.00 2.62
N ALA A 90 10.07 8.19 1.93
CA ALA A 90 10.76 7.05 2.54
C ALA A 90 11.93 7.48 3.41
N VAL A 91 12.90 8.21 2.84
CA VAL A 91 14.17 8.49 3.53
C VAL A 91 13.99 9.60 4.57
N PRO A 92 13.66 10.88 4.26
CA PRO A 92 13.44 11.87 5.30
C PRO A 92 12.07 11.72 5.98
N GLY A 93 10.99 11.43 5.24
CA GLY A 93 9.64 11.42 5.78
C GLY A 93 9.43 10.36 6.86
N LEU A 94 9.59 9.09 6.51
CA LEU A 94 9.42 7.96 7.42
C LEU A 94 10.48 8.00 8.54
N ALA A 95 11.73 8.32 8.21
CA ALA A 95 12.80 8.40 9.20
C ALA A 95 12.50 9.44 10.29
N LEU A 96 12.04 10.65 9.92
CA LEU A 96 11.68 11.70 10.87
C LEU A 96 10.38 11.39 11.61
N PHE A 97 9.40 10.79 10.94
CA PHE A 97 8.17 10.35 11.61
C PHE A 97 8.48 9.35 12.72
N TYR A 98 9.22 8.29 12.40
CA TYR A 98 9.63 7.28 13.37
C TYR A 98 10.63 7.82 14.39
N GLY A 99 11.63 8.60 13.91
CA GLY A 99 12.64 9.20 14.76
C GLY A 99 12.05 10.09 15.84
N GLY A 100 11.02 10.89 15.54
CA GLY A 100 10.31 11.71 16.50
C GLY A 100 9.51 10.91 17.53
N LEU A 101 9.03 9.70 17.16
CA LEU A 101 8.21 8.83 18.03
C LEU A 101 9.03 8.03 19.04
N VAL A 102 10.28 7.68 18.76
CA VAL A 102 11.13 6.94 19.69
C VAL A 102 11.69 7.85 20.79
N ARG A 103 12.29 7.25 21.83
CA ARG A 103 13.04 8.01 22.85
C ARG A 103 14.30 8.61 22.22
N SER A 104 14.72 9.81 22.67
CA SER A 104 15.82 10.59 22.08
C SER A 104 17.15 9.83 21.94
N LYS A 105 17.40 8.87 22.81
CA LYS A 105 18.60 8.00 22.81
C LYS A 105 18.60 6.90 21.73
N ASN A 106 17.52 6.78 20.95
CA ASN A 106 17.33 5.78 19.89
C ASN A 106 16.97 6.42 18.54
N MET A 107 17.04 7.75 18.45
CA MET A 107 16.63 8.45 17.23
C MET A 107 17.53 8.09 16.04
N LEU A 108 18.87 8.23 16.20
CA LEU A 108 19.82 7.94 15.10
C LEU A 108 19.78 6.47 14.70
N SER A 109 19.59 5.58 15.66
CA SER A 109 19.44 4.15 15.39
C SER A 109 18.25 3.87 14.45
N VAL A 110 17.12 4.52 14.65
CA VAL A 110 15.96 4.37 13.77
C VAL A 110 16.22 5.03 12.40
N LEU A 111 16.81 6.23 12.36
CA LEU A 111 17.18 6.88 11.11
C LEU A 111 18.13 6.01 10.28
N MET A 112 19.16 5.44 10.91
CA MET A 112 20.11 4.52 10.30
C MET A 112 19.42 3.27 9.76
N GLN A 113 18.50 2.66 10.52
CA GLN A 113 17.76 1.49 10.07
C GLN A 113 16.92 1.82 8.84
N VAL A 114 16.16 2.91 8.82
CA VAL A 114 15.34 3.32 7.67
C VAL A 114 16.21 3.58 6.44
N MET A 115 17.27 4.41 6.58
CA MET A 115 18.12 4.82 5.48
C MET A 115 18.90 3.64 4.88
N VAL A 116 19.50 2.80 5.74
CA VAL A 116 20.35 1.69 5.27
C VAL A 116 19.50 0.54 4.71
N VAL A 117 18.32 0.24 5.31
CA VAL A 117 17.39 -0.74 4.75
C VAL A 117 16.89 -0.28 3.38
N PHE A 118 16.45 0.96 3.24
CA PHE A 118 16.04 1.50 1.94
C PHE A 118 17.15 1.37 0.89
N SER A 119 18.38 1.75 1.24
CA SER A 119 19.55 1.68 0.34
C SER A 119 19.89 0.23 -0.03
N LEU A 120 19.91 -0.68 0.95
CA LEU A 120 20.17 -2.09 0.74
C LEU A 120 19.16 -2.72 -0.22
N ILE A 121 17.87 -2.48 0.02
CA ILE A 121 16.81 -3.04 -0.81
C ILE A 121 16.83 -2.43 -2.22
N SER A 122 17.13 -1.15 -2.38
CA SER A 122 17.28 -0.51 -3.70
C SER A 122 18.42 -1.16 -4.52
N VAL A 123 19.54 -1.53 -3.88
CA VAL A 123 20.63 -2.27 -4.54
C VAL A 123 20.18 -3.68 -4.90
N LEU A 124 19.54 -4.41 -3.98
CA LEU A 124 19.07 -5.77 -4.23
C LEU A 124 17.96 -5.79 -5.29
N TRP A 125 17.16 -4.73 -5.38
CA TRP A 125 16.18 -4.55 -6.44
C TRP A 125 16.82 -4.57 -7.82
N ALA A 126 17.89 -3.81 -8.02
CA ALA A 126 18.63 -3.80 -9.29
C ALA A 126 19.38 -5.12 -9.53
N VAL A 127 19.84 -5.80 -8.48
CA VAL A 127 20.59 -7.07 -8.61
C VAL A 127 19.67 -8.22 -9.03
N TYR A 128 18.53 -8.41 -8.37
CA TYR A 128 17.62 -9.53 -8.68
C TYR A 128 16.14 -9.23 -8.44
N GLY A 129 15.82 -8.24 -7.60
CA GLY A 129 14.46 -7.97 -7.15
C GLY A 129 13.53 -7.63 -8.30
N TYR A 130 13.96 -6.76 -9.22
CA TYR A 130 13.17 -6.40 -10.39
C TYR A 130 12.82 -7.63 -11.26
N SER A 131 13.80 -8.50 -11.51
CA SER A 131 13.58 -9.73 -12.28
C SER A 131 12.53 -10.64 -11.64
N LEU A 132 12.63 -10.85 -10.32
CA LEU A 132 11.70 -11.72 -9.61
C LEU A 132 10.31 -11.11 -9.39
N ALA A 133 10.18 -9.80 -9.41
CA ALA A 133 8.88 -9.12 -9.29
C ALA A 133 8.18 -8.95 -10.65
N PHE A 134 8.91 -8.59 -11.71
CA PHE A 134 8.35 -8.17 -13.01
C PHE A 134 8.94 -8.92 -14.22
N GLY A 135 9.74 -9.96 -14.01
CA GLY A 135 10.28 -10.79 -15.08
C GLY A 135 9.39 -12.00 -15.35
N GLY A 136 8.87 -12.11 -16.59
CA GLY A 136 8.04 -13.25 -17.01
C GLY A 136 6.69 -13.38 -16.31
N ALA A 137 5.90 -14.37 -16.75
CA ALA A 137 4.50 -14.57 -16.37
C ALA A 137 4.32 -15.75 -15.38
N GLY A 138 4.95 -15.70 -14.22
CA GLY A 138 4.80 -16.70 -13.16
C GLY A 138 3.59 -16.42 -12.26
N LEU A 139 2.95 -17.45 -11.70
CA LEU A 139 1.79 -17.25 -10.80
C LEU A 139 2.14 -16.58 -9.47
N VAL A 140 3.37 -16.84 -8.94
CA VAL A 140 3.78 -16.44 -7.59
C VAL A 140 5.02 -15.56 -7.61
N ILE A 141 5.91 -15.79 -8.55
CA ILE A 141 7.19 -15.10 -8.66
C ILE A 141 7.63 -15.08 -10.12
N GLY A 142 8.28 -14.02 -10.54
CA GLY A 142 8.84 -13.86 -11.88
C GLY A 142 10.07 -14.78 -12.10
N ASN A 143 10.74 -14.56 -13.22
CA ASN A 143 11.91 -15.33 -13.63
C ASN A 143 13.24 -14.61 -13.32
N LEU A 144 14.37 -15.16 -13.80
CA LEU A 144 15.71 -14.62 -13.58
C LEU A 144 16.32 -13.95 -14.84
N ASP A 145 15.53 -13.70 -15.88
CA ASP A 145 16.04 -13.20 -17.17
C ASP A 145 16.57 -11.77 -17.08
N LYS A 146 16.03 -10.97 -16.16
CA LYS A 146 16.43 -9.56 -15.95
C LYS A 146 17.36 -9.37 -14.72
N VAL A 147 17.97 -10.44 -14.20
CA VAL A 147 18.96 -10.34 -13.10
C VAL A 147 20.10 -9.44 -13.52
N PHE A 148 20.58 -8.57 -12.63
CA PHE A 148 21.54 -7.49 -12.89
C PHE A 148 21.05 -6.50 -13.98
N LEU A 149 19.74 -6.35 -14.16
CA LEU A 149 19.10 -5.58 -15.22
C LEU A 149 19.58 -6.01 -16.63
N SER A 150 19.86 -7.31 -16.79
CA SER A 150 20.32 -7.87 -18.07
C SER A 150 19.30 -7.62 -19.17
N GLY A 151 19.79 -7.22 -20.33
CA GLY A 151 18.98 -6.92 -21.51
C GLY A 151 18.24 -5.58 -21.48
N ILE A 152 18.30 -4.83 -20.37
CA ILE A 152 17.67 -3.50 -20.27
C ILE A 152 18.61 -2.42 -20.78
N THR A 153 18.15 -1.61 -21.71
CA THR A 153 18.88 -0.55 -22.38
C THR A 153 18.13 0.79 -22.30
N MET A 154 18.68 1.85 -22.84
CA MET A 154 17.99 3.15 -22.92
C MET A 154 16.75 3.10 -23.81
N ASP A 155 16.63 2.12 -24.69
CA ASP A 155 15.49 1.93 -25.59
C ASP A 155 14.46 0.95 -25.03
N SER A 156 14.72 0.31 -23.88
CA SER A 156 13.78 -0.59 -23.22
C SER A 156 12.58 0.18 -22.66
N LEU A 157 11.39 -0.35 -22.90
CA LEU A 157 10.12 0.27 -22.54
C LEU A 157 9.32 -0.66 -21.63
N ALA A 158 8.60 -0.06 -20.69
CA ALA A 158 7.60 -0.70 -19.84
C ALA A 158 6.21 -0.20 -20.21
N ALA A 159 5.22 -1.10 -20.25
CA ALA A 159 3.83 -0.76 -20.50
C ALA A 159 3.24 0.05 -19.34
N THR A 160 2.30 0.92 -19.69
CA THR A 160 1.42 1.62 -18.74
C THR A 160 0.04 0.95 -18.73
N PHE A 161 -0.97 1.63 -18.21
CA PHE A 161 -2.34 1.13 -18.20
C PHE A 161 -3.15 1.46 -19.46
N THR A 162 -2.62 2.31 -20.34
CA THR A 162 -3.23 2.66 -21.63
C THR A 162 -2.54 1.89 -22.75
N ASP A 163 -3.32 1.18 -23.56
CA ASP A 163 -2.80 0.40 -24.68
C ASP A 163 -1.92 1.25 -25.60
N GLY A 164 -0.71 0.77 -25.86
CA GLY A 164 0.27 1.44 -26.72
C GLY A 164 1.02 2.60 -26.06
N VAL A 165 0.68 3.01 -24.84
CA VAL A 165 1.44 4.01 -24.10
C VAL A 165 2.51 3.33 -23.26
N MET A 166 3.74 3.83 -23.38
CA MET A 166 4.92 3.24 -22.74
C MET A 166 5.74 4.30 -22.01
N ILE A 167 6.48 3.87 -21.00
CA ILE A 167 7.51 4.68 -20.33
C ILE A 167 8.87 3.98 -20.44
N PRO A 168 10.00 4.71 -20.36
CA PRO A 168 11.31 4.08 -20.28
C PRO A 168 11.39 3.09 -19.12
N GLU A 169 11.83 1.87 -19.37
CA GLU A 169 11.86 0.80 -18.35
C GLU A 169 12.72 1.19 -17.15
N PHE A 170 13.80 1.95 -17.35
CA PHE A 170 14.61 2.44 -16.22
C PHE A 170 13.85 3.29 -15.21
N ILE A 171 12.88 4.12 -15.64
CA ILE A 171 12.10 4.91 -14.68
C ILE A 171 11.06 4.04 -13.97
N PHE A 172 10.49 3.04 -14.62
CA PHE A 172 9.62 2.05 -13.99
C PHE A 172 10.39 1.26 -12.92
N ILE A 173 11.61 0.80 -13.24
CA ILE A 173 12.51 0.11 -12.31
C ILE A 173 12.80 0.99 -11.09
N ALA A 174 13.17 2.25 -11.31
CA ALA A 174 13.48 3.20 -10.23
C ALA A 174 12.28 3.48 -9.35
N PHE A 175 11.09 3.65 -9.93
CA PHE A 175 9.85 3.87 -9.21
C PHE A 175 9.50 2.67 -8.31
N GLN A 176 9.50 1.47 -8.87
CA GLN A 176 9.19 0.24 -8.14
C GLN A 176 10.25 -0.11 -7.07
N ALA A 177 11.52 0.26 -7.28
CA ALA A 177 12.55 0.13 -6.24
C ALA A 177 12.21 0.89 -4.96
N THR A 178 11.58 2.07 -5.10
CA THR A 178 11.19 2.88 -3.94
C THR A 178 10.10 2.22 -3.11
N PHE A 179 9.18 1.48 -3.73
CA PHE A 179 8.15 0.68 -3.04
C PHE A 179 8.75 -0.48 -2.27
N ALA A 180 9.67 -1.21 -2.88
CA ALA A 180 10.41 -2.27 -2.19
C ALA A 180 11.18 -1.75 -0.97
N GLY A 181 11.90 -0.64 -1.16
CA GLY A 181 12.70 0.00 -0.12
C GLY A 181 11.85 0.47 1.07
N ILE A 182 10.77 1.22 0.82
CA ILE A 182 9.91 1.72 1.89
C ILE A 182 9.17 0.60 2.60
N THR A 183 8.74 -0.45 1.89
CA THR A 183 8.03 -1.57 2.51
C THR A 183 8.88 -2.26 3.58
N CYS A 184 10.15 -2.54 3.29
CA CYS A 184 11.08 -3.10 4.27
C CYS A 184 11.37 -2.11 5.41
N ALA A 185 11.50 -0.81 5.11
CA ALA A 185 11.76 0.22 6.11
C ALA A 185 10.58 0.44 7.09
N LEU A 186 9.32 0.23 6.63
CA LEU A 186 8.15 0.31 7.51
C LEU A 186 8.20 -0.67 8.68
N ILE A 187 8.75 -1.87 8.47
CA ILE A 187 8.81 -2.93 9.49
C ILE A 187 9.62 -2.49 10.72
N VAL A 188 10.61 -1.62 10.51
CA VAL A 188 11.50 -1.08 11.57
C VAL A 188 10.72 -0.50 12.74
N GLY A 189 9.60 0.16 12.48
CA GLY A 189 8.77 0.75 13.52
C GLY A 189 8.27 -0.24 14.59
N SER A 190 8.05 -1.50 14.24
CA SER A 190 7.48 -2.49 15.16
C SER A 190 8.42 -2.95 16.26
N PHE A 191 9.72 -2.96 16.01
CA PHE A 191 10.74 -3.45 16.96
C PHE A 191 11.80 -2.41 17.32
N ALA A 192 11.53 -1.14 17.01
CA ALA A 192 12.41 -0.03 17.35
C ALA A 192 12.85 -0.08 18.82
N GLU A 193 14.04 0.47 19.10
CA GLU A 193 14.68 0.63 20.41
C GLU A 193 15.28 -0.64 21.05
N ARG A 194 15.19 -1.84 20.40
CA ARG A 194 15.66 -3.09 21.06
C ARG A 194 16.26 -4.15 20.15
N ILE A 195 16.24 -3.95 18.86
CA ILE A 195 16.78 -4.92 17.88
C ILE A 195 18.22 -4.58 17.50
N LYS A 196 19.04 -5.59 17.21
CA LYS A 196 20.39 -5.39 16.66
C LYS A 196 20.33 -4.87 15.23
N PHE A 197 21.16 -3.90 14.88
CA PHE A 197 21.22 -3.32 13.54
C PHE A 197 21.48 -4.39 12.44
N GLY A 198 22.50 -5.25 12.65
CA GLY A 198 22.79 -6.35 11.71
C GLY A 198 21.61 -7.34 11.55
N ALA A 199 20.84 -7.57 12.62
CA ALA A 199 19.66 -8.43 12.56
C ALA A 199 18.55 -7.82 11.68
N VAL A 200 18.37 -6.50 11.72
CA VAL A 200 17.43 -5.79 10.83
C VAL A 200 17.83 -5.98 9.36
N LEU A 201 19.11 -5.81 9.04
CA LEU A 201 19.60 -5.93 7.67
C LEU A 201 19.44 -7.35 7.13
N LEU A 202 19.86 -8.37 7.88
CA LEU A 202 19.73 -9.77 7.45
C LEU A 202 18.26 -10.19 7.32
N PHE A 203 17.41 -9.77 8.28
CA PHE A 203 15.98 -9.99 8.20
C PHE A 203 15.38 -9.35 6.92
N SER A 204 15.76 -8.11 6.62
CA SER A 204 15.25 -7.38 5.46
C SER A 204 15.60 -8.09 4.14
N VAL A 205 16.83 -8.63 4.01
CA VAL A 205 17.20 -9.40 2.81
C VAL A 205 16.34 -10.65 2.64
N ILE A 206 16.17 -11.43 3.70
CA ILE A 206 15.41 -12.70 3.64
C ILE A 206 13.92 -12.39 3.38
N TRP A 207 13.33 -11.47 4.14
CA TRP A 207 11.93 -11.14 4.01
C TRP A 207 11.59 -10.45 2.68
N PHE A 208 12.44 -9.55 2.20
CA PHE A 208 12.32 -8.94 0.88
C PHE A 208 12.26 -10.03 -0.20
N THR A 209 13.20 -10.97 -0.18
CA THR A 209 13.31 -12.04 -1.20
C THR A 209 12.11 -12.98 -1.18
N PHE A 210 11.67 -13.42 0.00
CA PHE A 210 10.68 -14.49 0.13
C PHE A 210 9.28 -14.03 0.50
N SER A 211 9.07 -12.74 0.82
CA SER A 211 7.73 -12.19 1.06
C SER A 211 7.41 -11.04 0.11
N TYR A 212 8.22 -9.99 0.11
CA TYR A 212 7.92 -8.82 -0.72
C TYR A 212 7.84 -9.17 -2.21
N LEU A 213 8.86 -9.81 -2.75
CA LEU A 213 8.92 -10.12 -4.20
C LEU A 213 7.78 -11.03 -4.66
N PRO A 214 7.46 -12.16 -3.96
CA PRO A 214 6.32 -12.97 -4.34
C PRO A 214 4.98 -12.22 -4.26
N ILE A 215 4.74 -11.45 -3.19
CA ILE A 215 3.48 -10.68 -3.08
C ILE A 215 3.40 -9.61 -4.16
N ALA A 216 4.49 -8.89 -4.44
CA ALA A 216 4.53 -7.88 -5.50
C ALA A 216 4.25 -8.49 -6.87
N HIS A 217 4.83 -9.66 -7.17
CA HIS A 217 4.57 -10.38 -8.43
C HIS A 217 3.12 -10.86 -8.51
N MET A 218 2.61 -11.50 -7.46
CA MET A 218 1.22 -12.00 -7.47
C MET A 218 0.19 -10.89 -7.70
N VAL A 219 0.46 -9.66 -7.26
CA VAL A 219 -0.50 -8.54 -7.31
C VAL A 219 -0.28 -7.63 -8.51
N TRP A 220 0.97 -7.45 -8.97
CA TRP A 220 1.34 -6.47 -9.99
C TRP A 220 2.10 -7.04 -11.18
N GLY A 221 2.68 -8.23 -11.06
CA GLY A 221 3.44 -8.88 -12.13
C GLY A 221 2.53 -9.56 -13.14
N GLU A 222 2.94 -9.59 -14.40
CA GLU A 222 2.24 -10.30 -15.47
C GLU A 222 2.07 -11.78 -15.13
N GLY A 223 0.86 -12.34 -15.27
CA GLY A 223 0.52 -13.71 -14.90
C GLY A 223 0.41 -13.94 -13.39
N GLY A 224 0.55 -12.89 -12.58
CA GLY A 224 0.43 -12.97 -11.12
C GLY A 224 -0.95 -13.42 -10.66
N TYR A 225 -1.00 -14.37 -9.73
CA TYR A 225 -2.23 -15.04 -9.30
C TYR A 225 -3.37 -14.09 -8.87
N LEU A 226 -3.05 -13.03 -8.13
CA LEU A 226 -4.05 -12.06 -7.67
C LEU A 226 -4.39 -11.03 -8.75
N LEU A 227 -3.43 -10.67 -9.59
CA LEU A 227 -3.65 -9.81 -10.76
C LEU A 227 -4.64 -10.45 -11.74
N ASP A 228 -4.39 -11.71 -12.12
CA ASP A 228 -5.24 -12.45 -13.04
C ASP A 228 -6.65 -12.69 -12.51
N LYS A 229 -6.81 -12.71 -11.18
CA LYS A 229 -8.14 -12.74 -10.53
C LYS A 229 -8.86 -11.39 -10.49
N GLY A 230 -8.19 -10.31 -10.86
CA GLY A 230 -8.73 -8.96 -10.83
C GLY A 230 -8.70 -8.31 -9.44
N ALA A 231 -7.74 -8.67 -8.60
CA ALA A 231 -7.52 -7.98 -7.32
C ALA A 231 -7.14 -6.51 -7.57
N LEU A 232 -7.80 -5.60 -6.86
CA LEU A 232 -7.55 -4.17 -6.94
C LEU A 232 -6.62 -3.74 -5.81
N ASP A 233 -5.37 -3.48 -6.14
CA ASP A 233 -4.37 -2.91 -5.24
C ASP A 233 -3.54 -1.86 -5.97
N PHE A 234 -4.11 -0.68 -6.13
CA PHE A 234 -3.61 0.36 -7.02
C PHE A 234 -2.17 0.79 -6.70
N ALA A 235 -1.87 0.96 -5.42
CA ALA A 235 -0.55 1.43 -4.99
C ALA A 235 0.04 0.67 -3.78
N GLY A 236 -0.49 -0.51 -3.38
CA GLY A 236 0.17 -1.38 -2.41
C GLY A 236 -0.50 -1.48 -1.04
N GLY A 237 -1.83 -1.49 -0.98
CA GLY A 237 -2.54 -1.80 0.26
C GLY A 237 -2.18 -3.19 0.80
N THR A 238 -2.13 -4.19 -0.07
CA THR A 238 -1.66 -5.53 0.25
C THR A 238 -0.14 -5.64 0.15
N VAL A 239 0.44 -5.26 -0.99
CA VAL A 239 1.88 -5.44 -1.28
C VAL A 239 2.77 -4.73 -0.27
N VAL A 240 2.42 -3.51 0.12
CA VAL A 240 3.22 -2.67 1.03
C VAL A 240 2.71 -2.77 2.46
N HIS A 241 1.46 -2.31 2.69
CA HIS A 241 1.01 -2.02 4.06
C HIS A 241 0.64 -3.25 4.86
N ILE A 242 -0.20 -4.16 4.34
CA ILE A 242 -0.55 -5.41 5.03
C ILE A 242 0.68 -6.29 5.18
N ASN A 243 1.48 -6.40 4.13
CA ASN A 243 2.69 -7.21 4.08
C ASN A 243 3.71 -6.77 5.16
N ALA A 244 4.09 -5.48 5.18
CA ALA A 244 5.00 -4.94 6.19
C ALA A 244 4.42 -5.03 7.62
N ALA A 245 3.12 -4.76 7.79
CA ALA A 245 2.48 -4.78 9.09
C ALA A 245 2.46 -6.18 9.72
N MET A 246 2.23 -7.22 8.92
CA MET A 246 2.29 -8.60 9.39
C MET A 246 3.70 -9.00 9.79
N ALA A 247 4.70 -8.64 8.99
CA ALA A 247 6.11 -8.86 9.34
C ALA A 247 6.49 -8.14 10.63
N GLY A 248 6.02 -6.89 10.79
CA GLY A 248 6.23 -6.10 12.00
C GLY A 248 5.57 -6.71 13.23
N LEU A 249 4.32 -7.17 13.12
CA LEU A 249 3.62 -7.83 14.23
C LEU A 249 4.35 -9.10 14.69
N VAL A 250 4.77 -9.94 13.74
CA VAL A 250 5.60 -11.12 14.05
C VAL A 250 6.90 -10.71 14.72
N GLY A 251 7.57 -9.66 14.21
CA GLY A 251 8.79 -9.11 14.78
C GLY A 251 8.62 -8.60 16.21
N ALA A 252 7.51 -7.90 16.48
CA ALA A 252 7.20 -7.44 17.83
C ALA A 252 7.09 -8.59 18.86
N TYR A 253 6.56 -9.75 18.44
CA TYR A 253 6.51 -10.95 19.28
C TYR A 253 7.88 -11.66 19.39
N MET A 254 8.62 -11.76 18.29
CA MET A 254 9.88 -12.50 18.24
C MET A 254 11.01 -11.78 18.99
N VAL A 255 11.11 -10.46 18.86
CA VAL A 255 12.10 -9.65 19.57
C VAL A 255 11.70 -9.45 21.05
N GLY A 256 10.41 -9.54 21.35
CA GLY A 256 9.87 -9.38 22.70
C GLY A 256 9.60 -7.93 23.08
N LYS A 257 9.11 -7.73 24.31
CA LYS A 257 8.73 -6.40 24.83
C LYS A 257 9.96 -5.59 25.25
N ARG A 258 9.91 -4.26 25.04
CA ARG A 258 10.92 -3.33 25.58
C ARG A 258 10.99 -3.42 27.09
N ILE A 259 12.18 -3.17 27.63
CA ILE A 259 12.37 -3.06 29.08
C ILE A 259 11.49 -1.92 29.59
N GLY A 260 10.72 -2.18 30.65
CA GLY A 260 9.78 -1.19 31.21
C GLY A 260 8.44 -1.07 30.47
N TYR A 261 8.19 -1.84 29.37
CA TYR A 261 6.91 -1.77 28.65
C TYR A 261 5.71 -1.99 29.56
N GLY A 262 4.78 -1.03 29.53
CA GLY A 262 3.57 -1.01 30.37
C GLY A 262 3.81 -0.62 31.83
N ARG A 263 5.05 -0.28 32.23
CA ARG A 263 5.42 0.18 33.58
C ARG A 263 6.08 1.55 33.58
N GLU A 264 6.84 1.86 32.53
CA GLU A 264 7.55 3.14 32.35
C GLU A 264 6.92 3.92 31.21
N ALA A 265 6.96 5.25 31.28
CA ALA A 265 6.53 6.10 30.18
C ALA A 265 7.53 6.00 29.01
N MET A 266 7.02 5.67 27.82
CA MET A 266 7.78 5.60 26.57
C MET A 266 7.27 6.65 25.59
N ALA A 267 7.20 7.91 26.08
CA ALA A 267 6.67 9.03 25.30
C ALA A 267 7.59 9.37 24.12
N PRO A 268 7.03 9.77 22.97
CA PRO A 268 7.77 10.38 21.88
C PRO A 268 8.63 11.53 22.36
N HIS A 269 9.88 11.60 21.89
CA HIS A 269 10.77 12.67 22.34
C HIS A 269 10.55 13.99 21.58
N SER A 270 10.02 13.94 20.36
CA SER A 270 9.82 15.13 19.53
C SER A 270 8.61 15.01 18.61
N LEU A 271 7.46 15.50 19.07
CA LEU A 271 6.25 15.56 18.25
C LEU A 271 6.38 16.55 17.08
N THR A 272 7.27 17.54 17.17
CA THR A 272 7.59 18.44 16.06
C THR A 272 8.22 17.68 14.89
N LEU A 273 9.22 16.82 15.17
CA LEU A 273 9.84 15.98 14.14
C LEU A 273 8.85 14.95 13.59
N THR A 274 8.01 14.37 14.45
CA THR A 274 6.91 13.50 14.02
C THR A 274 5.97 14.21 13.06
N MET A 275 5.59 15.46 13.35
CA MET A 275 4.74 16.25 12.45
C MET A 275 5.43 16.58 11.13
N VAL A 276 6.70 16.96 11.14
CA VAL A 276 7.49 17.20 9.92
C VAL A 276 7.54 15.93 9.07
N GLY A 277 7.86 14.79 9.70
CA GLY A 277 7.88 13.49 9.04
C GLY A 277 6.52 13.11 8.43
N ALA A 278 5.42 13.27 9.19
CA ALA A 278 4.06 13.02 8.69
C ALA A 278 3.69 13.92 7.51
N SER A 279 4.14 15.18 7.51
CA SER A 279 3.91 16.11 6.41
C SER A 279 4.67 15.70 5.14
N LEU A 280 5.93 15.27 5.28
CA LEU A 280 6.72 14.75 4.17
C LEU A 280 6.14 13.43 3.63
N LEU A 281 5.62 12.56 4.51
CA LEU A 281 4.86 11.38 4.12
C LEU A 281 3.63 11.77 3.29
N TRP A 282 2.84 12.74 3.73
CA TRP A 282 1.64 13.17 3.00
C TRP A 282 1.98 13.72 1.62
N VAL A 283 2.95 14.63 1.53
CA VAL A 283 3.38 15.21 0.24
C VAL A 283 3.93 14.13 -0.69
N GLY A 284 4.80 13.26 -0.19
CA GLY A 284 5.39 12.18 -0.98
C GLY A 284 4.38 11.14 -1.45
N TRP A 285 3.28 10.98 -0.70
CA TRP A 285 2.24 10.02 -1.05
C TRP A 285 1.44 10.37 -2.31
N PHE A 286 1.49 11.61 -2.76
CA PHE A 286 0.98 11.97 -4.08
C PHE A 286 1.79 11.29 -5.20
N GLY A 287 3.12 11.22 -5.05
CA GLY A 287 3.96 10.43 -5.95
C GLY A 287 3.73 8.92 -5.80
N PHE A 288 3.52 8.46 -4.57
CA PHE A 288 3.23 7.05 -4.28
C PHE A 288 1.92 6.59 -4.94
N ASN A 289 0.82 7.29 -4.68
CA ASN A 289 -0.51 6.93 -5.18
C ASN A 289 -0.74 7.37 -6.62
N ALA A 290 -0.63 8.65 -6.93
CA ALA A 290 -0.91 9.13 -8.28
C ALA A 290 0.21 8.78 -9.28
N GLY A 291 1.45 8.59 -8.81
CA GLY A 291 2.52 8.02 -9.62
C GLY A 291 2.28 6.56 -10.02
N SER A 292 1.55 5.79 -9.21
CA SER A 292 1.18 4.40 -9.55
C SER A 292 0.24 4.29 -10.75
N ASN A 293 -0.31 5.40 -11.23
CA ASN A 293 -1.00 5.46 -12.51
C ASN A 293 -0.08 5.32 -13.73
N LEU A 294 1.23 5.51 -13.56
CA LEU A 294 2.30 5.47 -14.58
C LEU A 294 2.18 6.53 -15.68
N GLU A 295 1.08 7.25 -15.76
CA GLU A 295 0.76 8.29 -16.73
C GLU A 295 0.26 9.55 -16.04
N SER A 296 0.48 10.72 -16.65
CA SER A 296 0.00 12.03 -16.18
C SER A 296 -1.39 12.38 -16.76
N ASN A 297 -2.34 11.47 -16.60
CA ASN A 297 -3.68 11.57 -17.18
C ASN A 297 -4.78 11.74 -16.11
N SER A 298 -6.04 11.54 -16.51
CA SER A 298 -7.21 11.64 -15.61
C SER A 298 -7.18 10.63 -14.46
N GLY A 299 -6.59 9.43 -14.67
CA GLY A 299 -6.41 8.43 -13.61
C GLY A 299 -5.47 8.92 -12.51
N ALA A 300 -4.35 9.55 -12.88
CA ALA A 300 -3.46 10.19 -11.91
C ALA A 300 -4.16 11.32 -11.16
N ALA A 301 -4.97 12.15 -11.85
CA ALA A 301 -5.73 13.23 -11.23
C ALA A 301 -6.78 12.68 -10.24
N LEU A 302 -7.44 11.56 -10.56
CA LEU A 302 -8.37 10.88 -9.65
C LEU A 302 -7.64 10.36 -8.40
N ALA A 303 -6.52 9.66 -8.58
CA ALA A 303 -5.72 9.16 -7.46
C ALA A 303 -5.19 10.30 -6.58
N PHE A 304 -4.85 11.44 -7.19
CA PHE A 304 -4.39 12.65 -6.49
C PHE A 304 -5.47 13.24 -5.58
N ILE A 305 -6.68 13.50 -6.11
CA ILE A 305 -7.77 14.07 -5.29
C ILE A 305 -8.22 13.09 -4.20
N ASN A 306 -8.30 11.79 -4.50
CA ASN A 306 -8.68 10.77 -3.54
C ASN A 306 -7.67 10.68 -2.39
N THR A 307 -6.37 10.76 -2.68
CA THR A 307 -5.32 10.81 -1.65
C THR A 307 -5.49 12.02 -0.73
N LEU A 308 -5.80 13.20 -1.29
CA LEU A 308 -6.01 14.41 -0.51
C LEU A 308 -7.20 14.30 0.43
N VAL A 309 -8.39 13.95 -0.12
CA VAL A 309 -9.63 14.00 0.66
C VAL A 309 -9.75 12.87 1.67
N ALA A 310 -9.27 11.66 1.34
CA ALA A 310 -9.25 10.55 2.30
C ALA A 310 -8.34 10.84 3.49
N THR A 311 -7.16 11.39 3.25
CA THR A 311 -6.22 11.78 4.31
C THR A 311 -6.83 12.83 5.21
N ALA A 312 -7.40 13.91 4.64
CA ALA A 312 -8.05 14.95 5.42
C ALA A 312 -9.22 14.40 6.26
N ALA A 313 -10.04 13.52 5.68
CA ALA A 313 -11.15 12.87 6.37
C ALA A 313 -10.66 11.99 7.55
N ALA A 314 -9.56 11.26 7.37
CA ALA A 314 -8.98 10.44 8.43
C ALA A 314 -8.37 11.26 9.57
N VAL A 315 -7.71 12.38 9.28
CA VAL A 315 -7.24 13.33 10.30
C VAL A 315 -8.40 13.82 11.16
N LEU A 316 -9.52 14.18 10.53
CA LEU A 316 -10.70 14.66 11.24
C LEU A 316 -11.33 13.56 12.08
N SER A 317 -11.56 12.37 11.51
CA SER A 317 -12.20 11.26 12.24
C SER A 317 -11.36 10.76 13.39
N TRP A 318 -10.03 10.63 13.23
CA TRP A 318 -9.11 10.30 14.33
C TRP A 318 -9.17 11.34 15.44
N SER A 319 -9.07 12.62 15.08
CA SER A 319 -9.10 13.74 16.05
C SER A 319 -10.42 13.79 16.82
N ILE A 320 -11.56 13.59 16.14
CA ILE A 320 -12.89 13.49 16.76
C ILE A 320 -12.95 12.28 17.70
N GLY A 321 -12.54 11.09 17.23
CA GLY A 321 -12.52 9.87 18.03
C GLY A 321 -11.66 10.00 19.28
N GLU A 322 -10.49 10.61 19.17
CA GLU A 322 -9.60 10.87 20.31
C GLU A 322 -10.22 11.88 21.29
N ALA A 323 -10.81 12.96 20.78
CA ALA A 323 -11.49 13.94 21.63
C ALA A 323 -12.68 13.34 22.39
N LEU A 324 -13.47 12.47 21.75
CA LEU A 324 -14.59 11.76 22.36
C LEU A 324 -14.12 10.74 23.42
N HIS A 325 -13.01 10.07 23.20
CA HIS A 325 -12.50 9.03 24.10
C HIS A 325 -11.61 9.56 25.22
N LYS A 326 -10.75 10.54 24.93
CA LYS A 326 -9.74 11.09 25.87
C LYS A 326 -10.05 12.53 26.32
N GLY A 327 -11.10 13.14 25.79
CA GLY A 327 -11.49 14.52 26.07
C GLY A 327 -10.74 15.59 25.28
N LYS A 328 -9.67 15.24 24.56
CA LYS A 328 -8.86 16.17 23.75
C LYS A 328 -8.28 15.46 22.54
N ALA A 329 -8.25 16.14 21.39
CA ALA A 329 -7.45 15.74 20.26
C ALA A 329 -5.97 16.08 20.49
N SER A 330 -5.05 15.30 19.91
CA SER A 330 -3.61 15.50 20.03
C SER A 330 -2.93 15.68 18.67
N MET A 331 -1.77 16.34 18.64
CA MET A 331 -0.95 16.45 17.43
C MET A 331 -0.48 15.10 16.94
N LEU A 332 -0.10 14.20 17.86
CA LEU A 332 0.26 12.82 17.54
C LEU A 332 -0.93 12.09 16.88
N GLY A 333 -2.14 12.27 17.44
CA GLY A 333 -3.35 11.70 16.88
C GLY A 333 -3.65 12.21 15.46
N ALA A 334 -3.50 13.52 15.24
CA ALA A 334 -3.69 14.12 13.91
C ALA A 334 -2.67 13.57 12.89
N ALA A 335 -1.38 13.47 13.27
CA ALA A 335 -0.34 12.89 12.41
C ALA A 335 -0.59 11.40 12.12
N SER A 336 -0.99 10.63 13.13
CA SER A 336 -1.34 9.20 12.97
C SER A 336 -2.59 9.04 12.10
N GLY A 337 -3.59 9.92 12.24
CA GLY A 337 -4.78 9.97 11.40
C GLY A 337 -4.45 10.25 9.94
N ALA A 338 -3.50 11.16 9.67
CA ALA A 338 -3.02 11.40 8.31
C ALA A 338 -2.44 10.13 7.70
N VAL A 339 -1.53 9.45 8.40
CA VAL A 339 -0.93 8.19 7.90
C VAL A 339 -2.00 7.10 7.73
N ALA A 340 -2.97 6.99 8.65
CA ALA A 340 -4.06 6.03 8.52
C ALA A 340 -4.92 6.25 7.26
N GLY A 341 -5.22 7.50 6.92
CA GLY A 341 -5.93 7.86 5.70
C GLY A 341 -5.14 7.57 4.44
N LEU A 342 -3.85 7.92 4.44
CA LEU A 342 -2.92 7.62 3.35
C LEU A 342 -2.82 6.12 3.08
N VAL A 343 -2.66 5.32 4.12
CA VAL A 343 -2.60 3.86 4.05
C VAL A 343 -3.90 3.27 3.48
N ALA A 344 -5.05 3.69 4.02
CA ALA A 344 -6.32 3.08 3.63
C ALA A 344 -6.77 3.46 2.21
N ILE A 345 -6.40 4.65 1.73
CA ILE A 345 -6.72 5.04 0.35
C ILE A 345 -5.77 4.44 -0.68
N THR A 346 -4.60 3.96 -0.27
CA THR A 346 -3.56 3.42 -1.16
C THR A 346 -4.07 2.32 -2.12
N PRO A 347 -4.80 1.29 -1.69
CA PRO A 347 -5.33 0.28 -2.63
C PRO A 347 -6.46 0.82 -3.51
N ALA A 348 -7.13 1.88 -3.11
CA ALA A 348 -8.38 2.38 -3.67
C ALA A 348 -8.22 3.62 -4.55
N CYS A 349 -7.12 4.36 -4.44
CA CYS A 349 -7.03 5.75 -4.90
C CYS A 349 -7.35 5.94 -6.40
N GLY A 350 -7.01 5.00 -7.26
CA GLY A 350 -7.33 5.04 -8.69
C GLY A 350 -8.64 4.34 -9.07
N SER A 351 -9.29 3.66 -8.11
CA SER A 351 -10.45 2.80 -8.40
C SER A 351 -11.77 3.32 -7.83
N VAL A 352 -11.75 4.28 -6.89
CA VAL A 352 -12.96 4.79 -6.21
C VAL A 352 -13.22 6.24 -6.55
N GLY A 353 -14.47 6.68 -6.42
CA GLY A 353 -14.81 8.09 -6.54
C GLY A 353 -14.45 8.90 -5.28
N PRO A 354 -14.41 10.25 -5.34
CA PRO A 354 -13.99 11.10 -4.22
C PRO A 354 -14.86 10.95 -2.96
N MET A 355 -16.15 10.66 -3.11
CA MET A 355 -17.03 10.41 -1.96
C MET A 355 -16.70 9.08 -1.28
N GLY A 356 -16.41 8.02 -2.05
CA GLY A 356 -15.88 6.75 -1.53
C GLY A 356 -14.56 6.95 -0.79
N ALA A 357 -13.66 7.76 -1.34
CA ALA A 357 -12.38 8.10 -0.70
C ALA A 357 -12.57 8.80 0.66
N ILE A 358 -13.51 9.74 0.77
CA ILE A 358 -13.85 10.39 2.05
C ILE A 358 -14.34 9.35 3.06
N VAL A 359 -15.24 8.43 2.67
CA VAL A 359 -15.74 7.38 3.56
C VAL A 359 -14.62 6.44 4.01
N ILE A 360 -13.75 6.01 3.09
CA ILE A 360 -12.56 5.21 3.42
C ILE A 360 -11.70 5.93 4.46
N GLY A 361 -11.44 7.22 4.27
CA GLY A 361 -10.71 8.05 5.22
C GLY A 361 -11.36 8.13 6.60
N LEU A 362 -12.67 8.42 6.65
CA LEU A 362 -13.42 8.50 7.91
C LEU A 362 -13.38 7.16 8.69
N VAL A 363 -13.63 6.06 7.99
CA VAL A 363 -13.64 4.71 8.59
C VAL A 363 -12.24 4.35 9.09
N SER A 364 -11.21 4.60 8.29
CA SER A 364 -9.84 4.25 8.66
C SER A 364 -9.33 5.05 9.86
N GLY A 365 -9.66 6.34 9.97
CA GLY A 365 -9.26 7.15 11.12
C GLY A 365 -9.79 6.59 12.45
N PHE A 366 -11.06 6.16 12.50
CA PHE A 366 -11.62 5.51 13.68
C PHE A 366 -11.06 4.11 13.94
N LEU A 367 -10.97 3.26 12.91
CA LEU A 367 -10.52 1.88 13.09
C LEU A 367 -9.03 1.79 13.41
N CYS A 368 -8.18 2.64 12.83
CA CYS A 368 -6.76 2.68 13.18
C CYS A 368 -6.54 3.28 14.58
N LEU A 369 -7.35 4.27 15.02
CA LEU A 369 -7.34 4.74 16.41
C LEU A 369 -7.62 3.59 17.40
N TRP A 370 -8.60 2.74 17.09
CA TRP A 370 -8.84 1.52 17.86
C TRP A 370 -7.67 0.53 17.70
N GLY A 371 -7.10 0.40 16.50
CA GLY A 371 -5.95 -0.46 16.19
C GLY A 371 -4.74 -0.19 17.09
N VAL A 372 -4.36 1.08 17.25
CA VAL A 372 -3.20 1.48 18.07
C VAL A 372 -3.49 1.48 19.58
N SER A 373 -4.74 1.43 19.99
CA SER A 373 -5.15 1.48 21.40
C SER A 373 -5.76 0.16 21.89
N GLY A 374 -6.93 -0.21 21.40
CA GLY A 374 -7.70 -1.38 21.81
C GLY A 374 -7.07 -2.68 21.30
N LEU A 375 -6.93 -2.81 19.98
CA LEU A 375 -6.40 -4.02 19.34
C LEU A 375 -4.97 -4.33 19.80
N LYS A 376 -4.08 -3.35 19.85
CA LYS A 376 -2.72 -3.52 20.36
C LYS A 376 -2.68 -4.09 21.78
N LYS A 377 -3.59 -3.64 22.67
CA LYS A 377 -3.73 -4.20 24.03
C LYS A 377 -4.23 -5.64 24.01
N MET A 378 -5.22 -5.95 23.17
CA MET A 378 -5.76 -7.30 23.03
C MET A 378 -4.69 -8.27 22.51
N LEU A 379 -3.90 -7.87 21.53
CA LEU A 379 -2.78 -8.62 20.98
C LEU A 379 -1.65 -8.79 22.01
N GLY A 380 -1.48 -7.86 22.93
CA GLY A 380 -0.40 -7.89 23.92
C GLY A 380 1.00 -7.76 23.32
N ALA A 381 1.11 -7.28 22.08
CA ALA A 381 2.35 -7.03 21.36
C ALA A 381 2.93 -5.66 21.73
N ASP A 382 4.26 -5.56 21.89
CA ASP A 382 4.95 -4.28 21.94
C ASP A 382 5.37 -3.88 20.51
N ASP A 383 4.38 -3.53 19.68
CA ASP A 383 4.57 -2.88 18.40
C ASP A 383 4.90 -1.41 18.69
N SER A 384 6.20 -1.06 18.62
CA SER A 384 6.72 0.18 19.23
C SER A 384 6.10 1.44 18.66
N LEU A 385 5.94 1.50 17.34
CA LEU A 385 5.45 2.68 16.61
C LEU A 385 4.12 2.40 15.88
N ASP A 386 3.36 1.43 16.38
CA ASP A 386 1.99 1.13 15.94
C ASP A 386 1.86 0.70 14.46
N VAL A 387 2.89 0.04 13.92
CA VAL A 387 2.93 -0.37 12.50
C VAL A 387 1.73 -1.24 12.14
N PHE A 388 1.40 -2.27 12.96
CA PHE A 388 0.23 -3.09 12.70
C PHE A 388 -1.09 -2.32 12.88
N GLY A 389 -1.17 -1.49 13.93
CA GLY A 389 -2.36 -0.71 14.23
C GLY A 389 -2.74 0.30 13.15
N VAL A 390 -1.75 0.84 12.43
CA VAL A 390 -1.95 1.81 11.34
C VAL A 390 -1.90 1.13 9.98
N HIS A 391 -0.78 0.46 9.63
CA HIS A 391 -0.61 -0.12 8.30
C HIS A 391 -1.37 -1.43 8.10
N GLY A 392 -1.44 -2.30 9.13
CA GLY A 392 -2.21 -3.54 9.06
C GLY A 392 -3.71 -3.27 9.01
N VAL A 393 -4.22 -2.55 10.00
CA VAL A 393 -5.66 -2.23 10.09
C VAL A 393 -6.08 -1.34 8.92
N GLY A 394 -5.34 -0.27 8.63
CA GLY A 394 -5.64 0.65 7.53
C GLY A 394 -5.59 -0.03 6.16
N GLY A 395 -4.57 -0.88 5.92
CA GLY A 395 -4.45 -1.64 4.67
C GLY A 395 -5.59 -2.64 4.45
N ILE A 396 -5.99 -3.39 5.50
CA ILE A 396 -7.13 -4.31 5.44
C ILE A 396 -8.43 -3.56 5.17
N VAL A 397 -8.67 -2.48 5.90
CA VAL A 397 -9.87 -1.64 5.71
C VAL A 397 -9.89 -1.05 4.30
N GLY A 398 -8.78 -0.50 3.84
CA GLY A 398 -8.64 0.06 2.49
C GLY A 398 -8.90 -0.98 1.41
N ALA A 399 -8.22 -2.13 1.48
CA ALA A 399 -8.38 -3.20 0.49
C ALA A 399 -9.84 -3.70 0.40
N LEU A 400 -10.51 -3.93 1.53
CA LEU A 400 -11.89 -4.38 1.53
C LEU A 400 -12.85 -3.29 1.02
N LEU A 401 -12.68 -2.04 1.44
CA LEU A 401 -13.53 -0.94 0.99
C LEU A 401 -13.27 -0.56 -0.48
N THR A 402 -12.10 -0.87 -1.06
CA THR A 402 -11.89 -0.81 -2.50
C THR A 402 -12.90 -1.69 -3.24
N GLY A 403 -13.11 -2.93 -2.75
CA GLY A 403 -14.09 -3.84 -3.32
C GLY A 403 -15.54 -3.34 -3.28
N VAL A 404 -15.85 -2.40 -2.37
CA VAL A 404 -17.18 -1.76 -2.28
C VAL A 404 -17.25 -0.53 -3.18
N PHE A 405 -16.32 0.42 -2.98
CA PHE A 405 -16.40 1.76 -3.59
C PHE A 405 -15.85 1.86 -5.01
N ALA A 406 -15.25 0.78 -5.56
CA ALA A 406 -14.93 0.70 -6.97
C ALA A 406 -16.20 0.51 -7.85
N ALA A 407 -17.37 0.21 -7.26
CA ALA A 407 -18.63 0.07 -7.99
C ALA A 407 -19.03 1.39 -8.69
N PRO A 408 -19.43 1.34 -9.99
CA PRO A 408 -19.83 2.54 -10.75
C PRO A 408 -20.99 3.29 -10.10
N GLY A 409 -21.96 2.58 -9.52
CA GLY A 409 -23.09 3.19 -8.79
C GLY A 409 -22.71 3.98 -7.54
N LEU A 410 -21.47 3.82 -7.04
CA LEU A 410 -20.88 4.58 -5.94
C LEU A 410 -19.82 5.57 -6.41
N GLY A 411 -19.73 5.80 -7.72
CA GLY A 411 -18.78 6.71 -8.35
C GLY A 411 -17.39 6.11 -8.60
N GLY A 412 -17.23 4.79 -8.47
CA GLY A 412 -16.00 4.08 -8.76
C GLY A 412 -15.80 3.80 -10.26
N THR A 413 -14.63 3.25 -10.59
CA THR A 413 -14.18 3.01 -11.99
C THR A 413 -14.41 1.58 -12.47
N GLY A 414 -15.11 0.74 -11.70
CA GLY A 414 -15.43 -0.63 -12.10
C GLY A 414 -16.27 -0.68 -13.38
N GLY A 415 -16.15 -1.74 -14.17
CA GLY A 415 -16.93 -1.94 -15.39
C GLY A 415 -18.43 -2.11 -15.13
N GLU A 416 -19.22 -2.18 -16.22
CA GLU A 416 -20.69 -2.32 -16.15
C GLU A 416 -21.12 -3.58 -15.38
N ASP A 417 -20.37 -4.68 -15.52
CA ASP A 417 -20.63 -5.96 -14.85
C ASP A 417 -20.00 -6.07 -13.45
N PHE A 418 -19.59 -4.94 -12.84
CA PHE A 418 -18.92 -4.94 -11.54
C PHE A 418 -19.83 -5.49 -10.44
N SER A 419 -19.34 -6.52 -9.75
CA SER A 419 -20.03 -7.14 -8.60
C SER A 419 -19.32 -6.80 -7.30
N ILE A 420 -19.94 -6.02 -6.42
CA ILE A 420 -19.42 -5.72 -5.08
C ILE A 420 -19.09 -7.01 -4.31
N ALA A 421 -19.99 -8.00 -4.31
CA ALA A 421 -19.77 -9.26 -3.60
C ALA A 421 -18.58 -10.05 -4.21
N GLY A 422 -18.49 -10.11 -5.55
CA GLY A 422 -17.37 -10.74 -6.24
C GLY A 422 -16.05 -10.06 -5.95
N GLN A 423 -16.01 -8.73 -6.04
CA GLN A 423 -14.79 -7.97 -5.77
C GLN A 423 -14.38 -8.04 -4.30
N LEU A 424 -15.32 -7.97 -3.35
CA LEU A 424 -15.03 -8.18 -1.94
C LEU A 424 -14.41 -9.54 -1.64
N TYR A 425 -14.87 -10.59 -2.32
CA TYR A 425 -14.27 -11.92 -2.18
C TYR A 425 -12.83 -11.93 -2.66
N ILE A 426 -12.55 -11.35 -3.83
CA ILE A 426 -11.19 -11.26 -4.39
C ILE A 426 -10.28 -10.43 -3.47
N GLN A 427 -10.76 -9.28 -2.98
CA GLN A 427 -10.00 -8.43 -2.05
C GLN A 427 -9.72 -9.17 -0.73
N ALA A 428 -10.69 -9.87 -0.18
CA ALA A 428 -10.52 -10.65 1.05
C ALA A 428 -9.51 -11.80 0.85
N GLU A 429 -9.54 -12.47 -0.32
CA GLU A 429 -8.56 -13.49 -0.68
C GLU A 429 -7.14 -12.90 -0.71
N GLY A 430 -6.94 -11.76 -1.38
CA GLY A 430 -5.65 -11.07 -1.43
C GLY A 430 -5.14 -10.65 -0.05
N VAL A 431 -6.02 -10.12 0.80
CA VAL A 431 -5.73 -9.78 2.20
C VAL A 431 -5.25 -11.01 2.98
N VAL A 432 -5.99 -12.12 2.90
CA VAL A 432 -5.66 -13.35 3.65
C VAL A 432 -4.36 -13.97 3.16
N ILE A 433 -4.18 -14.09 1.84
CA ILE A 433 -2.94 -14.60 1.26
C ILE A 433 -1.75 -13.77 1.75
N THR A 434 -1.81 -12.44 1.65
CA THR A 434 -0.73 -11.56 2.08
C THR A 434 -0.45 -11.68 3.57
N MET A 435 -1.50 -11.69 4.41
CA MET A 435 -1.34 -11.83 5.86
C MET A 435 -0.66 -13.14 6.25
N VAL A 436 -1.12 -14.25 5.69
CA VAL A 436 -0.58 -15.59 6.02
C VAL A 436 0.83 -15.73 5.47
N TRP A 437 1.05 -15.37 4.21
CA TRP A 437 2.36 -15.47 3.56
C TRP A 437 3.41 -14.65 4.31
N SER A 438 3.15 -13.38 4.53
CA SER A 438 4.08 -12.50 5.23
C SER A 438 4.35 -12.96 6.67
N ALA A 439 3.33 -13.40 7.40
CA ALA A 439 3.50 -13.89 8.77
C ALA A 439 4.40 -15.13 8.83
N VAL A 440 4.19 -16.10 7.93
CA VAL A 440 4.98 -17.34 7.87
C VAL A 440 6.42 -17.04 7.49
N VAL A 441 6.63 -16.28 6.42
CA VAL A 441 7.96 -15.90 5.97
C VAL A 441 8.70 -15.09 7.03
N ALA A 442 8.04 -14.10 7.63
CA ALA A 442 8.63 -13.29 8.70
C ALA A 442 9.03 -14.16 9.91
N PHE A 443 8.17 -15.08 10.34
CA PHE A 443 8.49 -16.00 11.44
C PHE A 443 9.74 -16.83 11.14
N ILE A 444 9.84 -17.41 9.95
CA ILE A 444 10.99 -18.19 9.52
C ILE A 444 12.25 -17.30 9.45
N ALA A 445 12.14 -16.13 8.83
CA ALA A 445 13.23 -15.17 8.70
C ALA A 445 13.78 -14.73 10.07
N TYR A 446 12.89 -14.34 11.00
CA TYR A 446 13.33 -14.00 12.37
C TYR A 446 13.98 -15.18 13.10
N LYS A 447 13.48 -16.39 12.89
CA LYS A 447 14.13 -17.60 13.47
C LYS A 447 15.52 -17.82 12.92
N ILE A 448 15.73 -17.67 11.62
CA ILE A 448 17.05 -17.79 10.99
C ILE A 448 18.00 -16.72 11.54
N VAL A 449 17.55 -15.46 11.59
CA VAL A 449 18.37 -14.35 12.10
C VAL A 449 18.72 -14.54 13.58
N ASP A 450 17.76 -15.01 14.38
CA ASP A 450 17.96 -15.29 15.81
C ASP A 450 19.04 -16.37 16.02
N MET A 451 19.01 -17.44 15.22
CA MET A 451 20.02 -18.52 15.26
C MET A 451 21.40 -18.04 14.81
N VAL A 452 21.49 -17.14 13.83
CA VAL A 452 22.77 -16.69 13.26
C VAL A 452 23.46 -15.63 14.14
N MET A 453 22.73 -14.65 14.65
CA MET A 453 23.34 -13.51 15.36
C MET A 453 22.56 -13.02 16.59
N GLY A 454 21.39 -13.62 16.85
CA GLY A 454 20.46 -13.14 17.85
C GLY A 454 19.73 -11.86 17.42
N LEU A 455 18.47 -11.71 17.79
CA LEU A 455 17.64 -10.56 17.38
C LEU A 455 17.89 -9.34 18.25
N ARG A 456 17.93 -9.52 19.58
CA ARG A 456 17.86 -8.42 20.54
C ARG A 456 19.25 -8.00 21.05
N VAL A 457 19.41 -6.72 21.30
CA VAL A 457 20.56 -6.16 22.01
C VAL A 457 20.58 -6.60 23.48
N SER A 458 21.72 -6.40 24.20
CA SER A 458 21.76 -6.65 25.63
C SER A 458 20.86 -5.66 26.42
N GLU A 459 20.51 -6.04 27.64
CA GLU A 459 19.69 -5.18 28.51
C GLU A 459 20.38 -3.83 28.78
N GLU A 460 21.69 -3.85 28.97
CA GLU A 460 22.51 -2.67 29.19
C GLU A 460 22.46 -1.72 27.99
N ALA A 461 22.65 -2.26 26.77
CA ALA A 461 22.58 -1.48 25.53
C ALA A 461 21.18 -0.86 25.32
N GLU A 462 20.10 -1.60 25.62
CA GLU A 462 18.75 -1.08 25.53
C GLU A 462 18.48 0.03 26.55
N ARG A 463 19.06 -0.08 27.76
CA ARG A 463 18.95 0.96 28.81
C ARG A 463 19.77 2.19 28.49
N GLU A 464 20.96 2.03 27.97
CA GLU A 464 21.84 3.14 27.56
C GLU A 464 21.26 3.88 26.34
N GLY A 465 20.85 3.15 25.31
CA GLY A 465 20.30 3.66 24.05
C GLY A 465 21.14 3.25 22.85
N LEU A 466 20.44 2.96 21.74
CA LEU A 466 21.06 2.38 20.56
C LEU A 466 21.86 3.37 19.73
N ASP A 467 21.66 4.68 19.89
CA ASP A 467 22.46 5.69 19.21
C ASP A 467 23.93 5.55 19.60
N ILE A 468 24.21 5.47 20.90
CA ILE A 468 25.57 5.29 21.43
C ILE A 468 26.05 3.85 21.24
N THR A 469 25.26 2.87 21.68
CA THR A 469 25.73 1.49 21.77
C THR A 469 25.84 0.78 20.43
N SER A 470 25.07 1.20 19.42
CA SER A 470 25.09 0.59 18.09
C SER A 470 25.83 1.45 17.05
N HIS A 471 25.86 2.77 17.22
CA HIS A 471 26.38 3.70 16.20
C HIS A 471 27.47 4.65 16.71
N GLY A 472 27.67 4.74 18.03
CA GLY A 472 28.70 5.61 18.63
C GLY A 472 28.38 7.10 18.54
N GLU A 473 27.12 7.47 18.31
CA GLU A 473 26.68 8.83 18.02
C GLU A 473 25.58 9.29 18.99
N SER A 474 25.33 10.59 19.06
CA SER A 474 24.23 11.20 19.79
C SER A 474 23.49 12.18 18.90
N ALA A 475 22.17 12.08 18.85
CA ALA A 475 21.33 12.95 18.02
C ALA A 475 21.36 14.42 18.47
N TYR A 476 21.64 14.66 19.75
CA TYR A 476 21.62 15.99 20.34
C TYR A 476 22.90 16.25 21.14
N GLY A 477 23.51 17.44 20.94
CA GLY A 477 24.59 17.90 21.80
C GLY A 477 24.13 18.03 23.25
N ARG A 478 25.00 17.66 24.19
CA ARG A 478 24.78 17.87 25.65
C ARG A 478 25.21 19.27 26.02
#